data_ddfa3523f9ee4ed651ac800f7e6408e5
#
_entry.id   ddfa3523f9ee4ed651ac800f7e6408e5
#
_cell.length_a   1.000
_cell.length_b   1.000
_cell.length_c   1.000
_cell.angle_alpha   90.00
_cell.angle_beta   90.00
_cell.angle_gamma   90.00
#
_symmetry.space_group_name_H-M   'P 1'
#
loop_
_entity.id
_entity.type
_entity.pdbx_description
1 polymer ?
#
loop_
_entity_poly.entity_id
_entity_poly.type
_entity_poly.pdbx_seq_one_letter_code
_entity_poly.pdbx_strand_id
1 'polypeptide(L)'
;MDHGNDSALPSTIYTVTVNDALALDRPQGMAGEGLAHAGGLALLAMAGALQFSIAIAQILLALALLCWAAMLVIRRERFTAPAFFLPLAAYAGATLVSAAFSSDPRTSFVDCKQLVLFLIVPAVYRLVQGQTRTLITVVLTCAAVSAAVGVIQFGILHYDQLSQRPQGTLGHYMTYSGLLMTVIAIAVARLLFDSSDRTWAALVLPALAVAVALTSTRSAWVGVCAAVALLFALKDFRLFAILPIVAAVFFALAPGMITKRFVSMFDNKDPTRIDRVAMVHEGERMIAARPLTGVGPNMVEQRYADYRGDDAVNKINPHLHNNPLQIAAERGLPALAIWLWFVVALCRDLLRRFASGAQRFLAAAALAAVVALLTAGLFEYNFGDSEVLMLFLTVVTLPAAADTSRFQVVSRRSDHQAPLAADL
;
A
#
# COMPACT_ATOMS: atom_id res chain seq x y z
N MET A 1 33.82 70.26 -49.01
CA MET A 1 32.37 70.15 -48.75
C MET A 1 32.10 68.69 -48.29
N ASP A 2 32.34 68.45 -47.06
CA ASP A 2 31.46 68.76 -45.90
C ASP A 2 30.27 67.81 -45.87
N HIS A 3 30.28 66.94 -44.95
CA HIS A 3 29.38 66.70 -43.84
C HIS A 3 29.61 65.35 -43.19
N GLY A 4 30.09 65.41 -41.98
CA GLY A 4 30.10 64.30 -41.06
C GLY A 4 28.69 63.83 -40.66
N ASN A 5 28.65 62.65 -40.18
CA ASN A 5 27.56 62.22 -39.32
C ASN A 5 28.09 61.21 -38.28
N ASP A 6 28.34 61.77 -37.08
CA ASP A 6 28.51 61.05 -35.84
C ASP A 6 27.20 60.35 -35.47
N SER A 7 27.14 59.04 -35.42
CA SER A 7 26.09 58.31 -34.75
C SER A 7 26.68 57.61 -33.54
N ALA A 8 26.52 58.25 -32.39
CA ALA A 8 26.82 57.69 -31.08
C ALA A 8 25.97 56.45 -30.80
N LEU A 9 26.63 55.35 -30.49
CA LEU A 9 26.02 54.16 -29.92
C LEU A 9 25.59 54.42 -28.46
N PRO A 10 24.39 54.07 -28.02
CA PRO A 10 24.02 54.16 -26.61
C PRO A 10 24.71 53.02 -25.84
N SER A 11 25.67 53.36 -24.99
CA SER A 11 26.24 52.49 -23.99
C SER A 11 25.24 52.26 -22.88
N THR A 12 24.42 51.17 -23.00
CA THR A 12 23.59 50.72 -21.88
C THR A 12 24.50 50.03 -20.87
N ILE A 13 24.96 50.79 -19.88
CA ILE A 13 25.66 50.26 -18.70
C ILE A 13 24.60 49.53 -17.86
N TYR A 14 24.64 48.19 -17.89
CA TYR A 14 23.89 47.38 -16.91
C TYR A 14 24.62 47.50 -15.57
N THR A 15 24.10 48.34 -14.70
CA THR A 15 24.50 48.38 -13.28
C THR A 15 23.93 47.15 -12.60
N VAL A 16 24.68 46.06 -12.58
CA VAL A 16 24.38 44.91 -11.70
C VAL A 16 24.69 45.41 -10.29
N THR A 17 23.63 45.63 -9.52
CA THR A 17 23.81 46.01 -8.11
C THR A 17 24.33 44.79 -7.34
N VAL A 18 25.28 45.04 -6.42
CA VAL A 18 25.88 44.02 -5.54
C VAL A 18 24.83 43.21 -4.79
N ASN A 19 23.63 43.77 -4.60
CA ASN A 19 22.47 43.09 -4.01
C ASN A 19 21.89 41.97 -4.89
N ASP A 20 21.98 42.06 -6.23
CA ASP A 20 21.48 40.99 -7.12
C ASP A 20 22.46 39.81 -7.17
N ALA A 21 23.77 40.06 -7.04
CA ALA A 21 24.79 39.02 -6.95
C ALA A 21 24.73 38.25 -5.61
N LEU A 22 24.31 38.91 -4.50
CA LEU A 22 24.12 38.26 -3.19
C LEU A 22 22.79 37.53 -3.06
N ALA A 23 21.82 37.77 -3.96
CA ALA A 23 20.55 37.06 -3.98
C ALA A 23 20.65 35.66 -4.65
N LEU A 24 21.75 35.38 -5.39
CA LEU A 24 21.97 34.13 -6.11
C LEU A 24 22.56 32.99 -5.25
N ASP A 25 23.02 33.30 -4.04
CA ASP A 25 23.70 32.31 -3.19
C ASP A 25 22.96 32.09 -1.86
N ARG A 26 21.70 31.72 -1.93
CA ARG A 26 20.98 31.27 -0.73
C ARG A 26 21.06 29.74 -0.64
N PRO A 27 21.54 29.19 0.51
CA PRO A 27 21.63 27.74 0.75
C PRO A 27 20.26 27.04 0.87
N GLN A 28 19.17 27.71 0.51
CA GLN A 28 17.79 27.18 0.54
C GLN A 28 17.56 26.01 -0.43
N GLY A 29 18.33 25.89 -1.50
CA GLY A 29 18.28 24.77 -2.43
C GLY A 29 18.78 23.47 -1.79
N MET A 30 19.94 23.51 -1.14
CA MET A 30 20.61 22.33 -0.58
C MET A 30 19.86 21.73 0.63
N ALA A 31 19.35 22.57 1.54
CA ALA A 31 18.61 22.08 2.70
C ALA A 31 17.30 21.35 2.32
N GLY A 32 16.64 21.80 1.28
CA GLY A 32 15.39 21.16 0.85
C GLY A 32 15.59 19.90 0.01
N GLU A 33 16.70 19.79 -0.72
CA GLU A 33 17.09 18.53 -1.38
C GLU A 33 17.48 17.49 -0.33
N GLY A 34 18.17 17.91 0.74
CA GLY A 34 18.48 17.07 1.89
C GLY A 34 17.22 16.52 2.58
N LEU A 35 16.19 17.35 2.82
CA LEU A 35 14.92 16.90 3.42
C LEU A 35 14.16 15.92 2.52
N ALA A 36 14.11 16.19 1.20
CA ALA A 36 13.47 15.27 0.25
C ALA A 36 14.20 13.91 0.21
N HIS A 37 15.52 13.95 0.22
CA HIS A 37 16.35 12.74 0.23
C HIS A 37 16.19 11.96 1.54
N ALA A 38 16.27 12.62 2.69
CA ALA A 38 16.08 12.01 4.00
C ALA A 38 14.67 11.38 4.14
N GLY A 39 13.63 12.11 3.73
CA GLY A 39 12.26 11.59 3.75
C GLY A 39 12.06 10.40 2.79
N GLY A 40 12.68 10.44 1.60
CA GLY A 40 12.69 9.32 0.66
C GLY A 40 13.38 8.08 1.24
N LEU A 41 14.56 8.24 1.83
CA LEU A 41 15.28 7.15 2.51
C LEU A 41 14.47 6.59 3.69
N ALA A 42 13.81 7.45 4.46
CA ALA A 42 12.95 7.01 5.56
C ALA A 42 11.77 6.17 5.05
N LEU A 43 11.14 6.50 3.90
CA LEU A 43 10.09 5.68 3.28
C LEU A 43 10.62 4.36 2.74
N LEU A 44 11.81 4.33 2.15
CA LEU A 44 12.45 3.09 1.72
C LEU A 44 12.72 2.17 2.92
N ALA A 45 13.31 2.73 3.98
CA ALA A 45 13.59 2.01 5.22
C ALA A 45 12.29 1.55 5.91
N MET A 46 11.24 2.38 5.94
CA MET A 46 9.92 2.01 6.44
C MET A 46 9.37 0.79 5.71
N ALA A 47 9.40 0.81 4.37
CA ALA A 47 8.87 -0.29 3.56
C ALA A 47 9.61 -1.62 3.81
N GLY A 48 10.92 -1.58 4.06
CA GLY A 48 11.70 -2.73 4.50
C GLY A 48 11.40 -3.17 5.94
N ALA A 49 11.32 -2.20 6.87
CA ALA A 49 11.06 -2.45 8.29
C ALA A 49 9.69 -3.07 8.56
N LEU A 50 8.68 -2.83 7.70
CA LEU A 50 7.36 -3.47 7.78
C LEU A 50 7.42 -5.00 7.81
N GLN A 51 8.47 -5.60 7.26
CA GLN A 51 8.65 -7.05 7.28
C GLN A 51 9.12 -7.60 8.62
N PHE A 52 9.52 -6.71 9.57
CA PHE A 52 10.16 -7.11 10.83
C PHE A 52 9.53 -6.48 12.06
N SER A 53 9.14 -5.20 12.03
CA SER A 53 8.68 -4.47 13.20
C SER A 53 7.79 -3.27 12.82
N ILE A 54 6.56 -3.29 13.32
CA ILE A 54 5.64 -2.15 13.16
C ILE A 54 6.17 -0.88 13.86
N ALA A 55 6.76 -1.01 15.03
CA ALA A 55 7.26 0.14 15.79
C ALA A 55 8.35 0.88 15.00
N ILE A 56 9.33 0.16 14.43
CA ILE A 56 10.38 0.76 13.61
C ILE A 56 9.77 1.39 12.35
N ALA A 57 8.84 0.70 11.69
CA ALA A 57 8.17 1.22 10.50
C ALA A 57 7.38 2.51 10.79
N GLN A 58 6.67 2.58 11.91
CA GLN A 58 5.93 3.80 12.32
C GLN A 58 6.86 4.96 12.67
N ILE A 59 7.99 4.73 13.34
CA ILE A 59 9.00 5.76 13.61
C ILE A 59 9.56 6.33 12.29
N LEU A 60 9.90 5.44 11.34
CA LEU A 60 10.41 5.85 10.03
C LEU A 60 9.34 6.58 9.20
N LEU A 61 8.08 6.16 9.29
CA LEU A 61 6.97 6.89 8.69
C LEU A 61 6.83 8.28 9.30
N ALA A 62 6.86 8.40 10.63
CA ALA A 62 6.79 9.70 11.30
C ALA A 62 7.93 10.63 10.84
N LEU A 63 9.16 10.11 10.74
CA LEU A 63 10.30 10.87 10.22
C LEU A 63 10.07 11.33 8.78
N ALA A 64 9.57 10.45 7.90
CA ALA A 64 9.26 10.80 6.52
C ALA A 64 8.18 11.88 6.42
N LEU A 65 7.11 11.77 7.22
CA LEU A 65 6.03 12.74 7.27
C LEU A 65 6.50 14.09 7.82
N LEU A 66 7.40 14.11 8.81
CA LEU A 66 8.01 15.33 9.31
C LEU A 66 8.88 16.01 8.25
N CYS A 67 9.73 15.26 7.53
CA CYS A 67 10.51 15.79 6.41
C CYS A 67 9.59 16.39 5.33
N TRP A 68 8.52 15.67 4.95
CA TRP A 68 7.55 16.15 3.97
C TRP A 68 6.80 17.39 4.45
N ALA A 69 6.32 17.43 5.69
CA ALA A 69 5.66 18.59 6.27
C ALA A 69 6.61 19.82 6.34
N ALA A 70 7.88 19.60 6.71
CA ALA A 70 8.90 20.65 6.69
C ALA A 70 9.09 21.22 5.28
N MET A 71 9.06 20.39 4.23
CA MET A 71 9.12 20.87 2.84
C MET A 71 7.90 21.72 2.47
N LEU A 72 6.69 21.31 2.87
CA LEU A 72 5.47 22.09 2.61
C LEU A 72 5.53 23.46 3.28
N VAL A 73 6.03 23.55 4.52
CA VAL A 73 6.11 24.79 5.29
C VAL A 73 7.30 25.67 4.86
N ILE A 74 8.51 25.10 4.85
CA ILE A 74 9.76 25.87 4.63
C ILE A 74 9.90 26.27 3.16
N ARG A 75 9.59 25.37 2.22
CA ARG A 75 9.69 25.61 0.78
C ARG A 75 8.40 26.14 0.17
N ARG A 76 7.32 26.21 0.95
CA ARG A 76 5.99 26.55 0.45
C ARG A 76 5.58 25.73 -0.76
N GLU A 77 6.00 24.46 -0.78
CA GLU A 77 5.60 23.53 -1.84
C GLU A 77 4.09 23.37 -1.83
N ARG A 78 3.49 23.25 -3.02
CA ARG A 78 2.07 22.94 -3.11
C ARG A 78 1.83 21.49 -2.71
N PHE A 79 0.75 21.26 -1.96
CA PHE A 79 0.28 19.90 -1.69
C PHE A 79 -0.10 19.24 -3.00
N THR A 80 0.50 18.06 -3.26
CA THR A 80 0.23 17.27 -4.46
C THR A 80 -0.03 15.82 -4.08
N ALA A 81 -1.06 15.22 -4.68
CA ALA A 81 -1.41 13.82 -4.48
C ALA A 81 -2.07 13.27 -5.75
N PRO A 82 -2.04 11.94 -5.98
CA PRO A 82 -2.78 11.33 -7.07
C PRO A 82 -4.31 11.47 -6.85
N ALA A 83 -5.08 11.46 -7.95
CA ALA A 83 -6.52 11.73 -7.92
C ALA A 83 -7.32 10.82 -6.97
N PHE A 84 -6.89 9.57 -6.80
CA PHE A 84 -7.54 8.62 -5.90
C PHE A 84 -7.35 8.96 -4.40
N PHE A 85 -6.49 9.94 -4.08
CA PHE A 85 -6.34 10.41 -2.70
C PHE A 85 -7.59 11.17 -2.21
N LEU A 86 -8.30 11.86 -3.10
CA LEU A 86 -9.49 12.60 -2.71
C LEU A 86 -10.58 11.72 -2.08
N PRO A 87 -11.03 10.60 -2.70
CA PRO A 87 -11.98 9.71 -2.04
C PRO A 87 -11.42 9.03 -0.79
N LEU A 88 -10.10 8.77 -0.70
CA LEU A 88 -9.49 8.26 0.52
C LEU A 88 -9.55 9.30 1.67
N ALA A 89 -9.30 10.57 1.38
CA ALA A 89 -9.45 11.66 2.34
C ALA A 89 -10.92 11.86 2.75
N ALA A 90 -11.85 11.72 1.80
CA ALA A 90 -13.28 11.76 2.09
C ALA A 90 -13.71 10.60 3.03
N TYR A 91 -13.13 9.41 2.84
CA TYR A 91 -13.35 8.27 3.74
C TYR A 91 -12.80 8.57 5.16
N ALA A 92 -11.65 9.23 5.26
CA ALA A 92 -11.15 9.69 6.57
C ALA A 92 -12.13 10.67 7.24
N GLY A 93 -12.67 11.63 6.49
CA GLY A 93 -13.71 12.55 6.98
C GLY A 93 -14.97 11.83 7.47
N ALA A 94 -15.47 10.86 6.68
CA ALA A 94 -16.61 10.03 7.08
C ALA A 94 -16.34 9.21 8.35
N THR A 95 -15.11 8.70 8.51
CA THR A 95 -14.67 7.98 9.72
C THR A 95 -14.68 8.89 10.95
N LEU A 96 -14.22 10.16 10.82
CA LEU A 96 -14.26 11.14 11.92
C LEU A 96 -15.71 11.50 12.29
N VAL A 97 -16.58 11.65 11.31
CA VAL A 97 -18.02 11.85 11.57
C VAL A 97 -18.61 10.65 12.32
N SER A 98 -18.33 9.42 11.87
CA SER A 98 -18.75 8.20 12.56
C SER A 98 -18.24 8.17 14.00
N ALA A 99 -16.98 8.52 14.24
CA ALA A 99 -16.40 8.57 15.59
C ALA A 99 -17.13 9.57 16.51
N ALA A 100 -17.55 10.72 15.98
CA ALA A 100 -18.30 11.72 16.74
C ALA A 100 -19.71 11.23 17.16
N PHE A 101 -20.31 10.35 16.35
CA PHE A 101 -21.63 9.75 16.62
C PHE A 101 -21.54 8.32 17.20
N SER A 102 -20.34 7.88 17.58
CA SER A 102 -20.08 6.56 18.17
C SER A 102 -20.79 6.40 19.52
N SER A 103 -21.02 5.14 19.91
CA SER A 103 -21.48 4.79 21.26
C SER A 103 -20.43 5.14 22.34
N ASP A 104 -19.13 5.12 22.01
CA ASP A 104 -18.04 5.68 22.80
C ASP A 104 -17.12 6.53 21.90
N PRO A 105 -17.40 7.85 21.80
CA PRO A 105 -16.60 8.75 20.95
C PRO A 105 -15.12 8.78 21.33
N ARG A 106 -14.79 8.69 22.63
CA ARG A 106 -13.40 8.74 23.09
C ARG A 106 -12.58 7.57 22.52
N THR A 107 -13.06 6.36 22.65
CA THR A 107 -12.41 5.15 22.10
C THR A 107 -12.32 5.23 20.58
N SER A 108 -13.40 5.66 19.91
CA SER A 108 -13.43 5.79 18.46
C SER A 108 -12.47 6.85 17.93
N PHE A 109 -12.31 8.01 18.60
CA PHE A 109 -11.32 9.02 18.20
C PHE A 109 -9.87 8.54 18.44
N VAL A 110 -9.61 7.72 19.46
CA VAL A 110 -8.28 7.12 19.65
C VAL A 110 -7.94 6.19 18.49
N ASP A 111 -8.92 5.43 17.96
CA ASP A 111 -8.73 4.57 16.79
C ASP A 111 -8.48 5.38 15.50
N CYS A 112 -9.06 6.58 15.39
CA CYS A 112 -8.83 7.48 14.25
C CYS A 112 -7.37 7.88 14.04
N LYS A 113 -6.44 7.61 14.98
CA LYS A 113 -4.99 7.75 14.78
C LYS A 113 -4.50 6.99 13.53
N GLN A 114 -5.16 5.88 13.16
CA GLN A 114 -4.82 5.12 11.95
C GLN A 114 -5.03 5.92 10.66
N LEU A 115 -5.86 6.96 10.65
CA LEU A 115 -6.08 7.81 9.48
C LEU A 115 -4.82 8.57 9.04
N VAL A 116 -3.85 8.77 9.96
CA VAL A 116 -2.53 9.32 9.64
C VAL A 116 -1.80 8.48 8.59
N LEU A 117 -2.05 7.16 8.52
CA LEU A 117 -1.47 6.28 7.53
C LEU A 117 -1.85 6.67 6.09
N PHE A 118 -2.98 7.34 5.88
CA PHE A 118 -3.39 7.81 4.55
C PHE A 118 -2.45 8.88 3.98
N LEU A 119 -1.70 9.58 4.84
CA LEU A 119 -0.66 10.52 4.43
C LEU A 119 0.54 9.83 3.76
N ILE A 120 0.66 8.51 3.83
CA ILE A 120 1.61 7.73 3.05
C ILE A 120 1.44 8.04 1.55
N VAL A 121 0.21 8.19 1.08
CA VAL A 121 -0.08 8.44 -0.34
C VAL A 121 0.60 9.72 -0.85
N PRO A 122 0.33 10.93 -0.32
CA PRO A 122 1.00 12.13 -0.79
C PRO A 122 2.50 12.16 -0.46
N ALA A 123 2.94 11.55 0.65
CA ALA A 123 4.36 11.47 1.00
C ALA A 123 5.14 10.58 0.01
N VAL A 124 4.67 9.38 -0.31
CA VAL A 124 5.27 8.48 -1.31
C VAL A 124 5.23 9.13 -2.69
N TYR A 125 4.09 9.72 -3.07
CA TYR A 125 3.95 10.42 -4.35
C TYR A 125 4.99 11.51 -4.55
N ARG A 126 5.37 12.25 -3.48
CA ARG A 126 6.33 13.34 -3.54
C ARG A 126 7.78 12.92 -3.30
N LEU A 127 8.04 12.00 -2.35
CA LEU A 127 9.39 11.72 -1.86
C LEU A 127 10.07 10.52 -2.54
N VAL A 128 9.30 9.59 -3.17
CA VAL A 128 9.86 8.36 -3.75
C VAL A 128 10.08 8.48 -5.27
N GLN A 129 9.97 9.70 -5.83
CA GLN A 129 10.22 9.97 -7.25
C GLN A 129 11.62 9.52 -7.66
N GLY A 130 11.71 8.71 -8.72
CA GLY A 130 12.98 8.15 -9.20
C GLY A 130 13.53 6.95 -8.41
N GLN A 131 12.97 6.63 -7.24
CA GLN A 131 13.43 5.52 -6.38
C GLN A 131 12.42 4.36 -6.28
N THR A 132 11.37 4.35 -7.11
CA THR A 132 10.28 3.37 -7.05
C THR A 132 10.76 1.92 -7.26
N ARG A 133 11.72 1.70 -8.14
CA ARG A 133 12.33 0.37 -8.37
C ARG A 133 13.18 -0.08 -7.17
N THR A 134 13.96 0.84 -6.58
CA THR A 134 14.75 0.59 -5.38
C THR A 134 13.85 0.18 -4.22
N LEU A 135 12.74 0.90 -4.01
CA LEU A 135 11.76 0.56 -2.97
C LEU A 135 11.23 -0.87 -3.15
N ILE A 136 10.82 -1.25 -4.36
CA ILE A 136 10.37 -2.62 -4.64
C ILE A 136 11.47 -3.64 -4.34
N THR A 137 12.72 -3.35 -4.70
CA THR A 137 13.84 -4.25 -4.41
C THR A 137 14.07 -4.41 -2.91
N VAL A 138 14.00 -3.31 -2.14
CA VAL A 138 14.08 -3.33 -0.67
C VAL A 138 12.96 -4.20 -0.08
N VAL A 139 11.71 -3.99 -0.52
CA VAL A 139 10.56 -4.79 -0.05
C VAL A 139 10.77 -6.27 -0.33
N LEU A 140 11.16 -6.64 -1.55
CA LEU A 140 11.39 -8.04 -1.93
C LEU A 140 12.51 -8.68 -1.12
N THR A 141 13.63 -7.95 -0.91
CA THR A 141 14.78 -8.45 -0.15
C THR A 141 14.45 -8.65 1.32
N CYS A 142 13.83 -7.65 1.95
CA CYS A 142 13.41 -7.75 3.34
C CYS A 142 12.37 -8.85 3.57
N ALA A 143 11.41 -8.98 2.64
CA ALA A 143 10.41 -10.04 2.72
C ALA A 143 11.01 -11.44 2.50
N ALA A 144 12.06 -11.59 1.67
CA ALA A 144 12.77 -12.86 1.52
C ALA A 144 13.45 -13.27 2.83
N VAL A 145 14.08 -12.32 3.54
CA VAL A 145 14.66 -12.58 4.87
C VAL A 145 13.57 -12.95 5.88
N SER A 146 12.47 -12.20 5.90
CA SER A 146 11.32 -12.48 6.77
C SER A 146 10.69 -13.86 6.45
N ALA A 147 10.61 -14.24 5.16
CA ALA A 147 10.15 -15.54 4.74
C ALA A 147 11.07 -16.67 5.24
N ALA A 148 12.39 -16.49 5.16
CA ALA A 148 13.35 -17.44 5.71
C ALA A 148 13.15 -17.63 7.23
N VAL A 149 12.91 -16.55 7.97
CA VAL A 149 12.56 -16.64 9.40
C VAL A 149 11.28 -17.46 9.62
N GLY A 150 10.24 -17.24 8.82
CA GLY A 150 9.01 -18.03 8.90
C GLY A 150 9.21 -19.54 8.61
N VAL A 151 10.06 -19.85 7.64
CA VAL A 151 10.43 -21.26 7.33
C VAL A 151 11.20 -21.89 8.50
N ILE A 152 12.13 -21.15 9.12
CA ILE A 152 12.86 -21.59 10.32
C ILE A 152 11.90 -21.80 11.49
N GLN A 153 10.95 -20.90 11.70
CA GLN A 153 9.92 -21.05 12.73
C GLN A 153 9.15 -22.35 12.57
N PHE A 154 8.75 -22.68 11.33
CA PHE A 154 8.03 -23.92 11.08
C PHE A 154 8.92 -25.16 11.23
N GLY A 155 10.09 -25.19 10.57
CA GLY A 155 10.93 -26.40 10.46
C GLY A 155 11.81 -26.68 11.67
N ILE A 156 12.22 -25.66 12.42
CA ILE A 156 13.17 -25.77 13.53
C ILE A 156 12.50 -25.46 14.89
N LEU A 157 11.66 -24.42 14.94
CA LEU A 157 11.02 -23.99 16.18
C LEU A 157 9.65 -24.62 16.41
N HIS A 158 9.23 -25.55 15.51
CA HIS A 158 7.98 -26.31 15.62
C HIS A 158 6.71 -25.44 15.68
N TYR A 159 6.67 -24.35 14.90
CA TYR A 159 5.45 -23.55 14.69
C TYR A 159 4.54 -24.24 13.66
N ASP A 160 4.23 -25.51 13.88
CA ASP A 160 3.53 -26.42 12.98
C ASP A 160 2.11 -26.77 13.45
N GLN A 161 1.58 -26.00 14.42
CA GLN A 161 0.22 -26.15 14.95
C GLN A 161 -0.65 -24.97 14.59
N LEU A 162 -1.99 -25.15 14.55
CA LEU A 162 -2.92 -24.05 14.25
C LEU A 162 -2.93 -22.96 15.35
N SER A 163 -2.55 -23.30 16.58
CA SER A 163 -2.39 -22.36 17.70
C SER A 163 -1.07 -21.59 17.63
N GLN A 164 -0.05 -22.14 16.96
CA GLN A 164 1.29 -21.57 16.88
C GLN A 164 1.82 -21.75 15.45
N ARG A 165 1.58 -20.75 14.63
CA ARG A 165 1.92 -20.73 13.20
C ARG A 165 3.07 -19.75 12.95
N PRO A 166 3.81 -19.90 11.81
CA PRO A 166 4.83 -18.93 11.42
C PRO A 166 4.25 -17.52 11.35
N GLN A 167 4.93 -16.59 11.99
CA GLN A 167 4.52 -15.19 12.14
C GLN A 167 5.65 -14.20 11.85
N GLY A 168 6.80 -14.71 11.38
CA GLY A 168 8.00 -13.89 11.24
C GLY A 168 8.42 -13.30 12.57
N THR A 169 8.85 -12.05 12.56
CA THR A 169 9.17 -11.26 13.77
C THR A 169 8.04 -10.34 14.21
N LEU A 170 6.87 -10.39 13.52
CA LEU A 170 5.75 -9.48 13.74
C LEU A 170 4.84 -9.88 14.90
N GLY A 171 4.93 -11.14 15.34
CA GLY A 171 4.13 -11.64 16.47
C GLY A 171 2.68 -12.00 16.11
N HIS A 172 2.24 -11.79 14.86
CA HIS A 172 0.90 -12.11 14.39
C HIS A 172 0.89 -12.71 12.97
N TYR A 173 0.44 -13.97 12.84
CA TYR A 173 0.51 -14.72 11.58
C TYR A 173 -0.42 -14.16 10.48
N MET A 174 -1.54 -13.51 10.80
CA MET A 174 -2.44 -12.90 9.81
C MET A 174 -1.79 -11.68 9.17
N THR A 175 -1.23 -10.77 9.97
CA THR A 175 -0.44 -9.62 9.50
C THR A 175 0.73 -10.09 8.63
N TYR A 176 1.51 -11.07 9.13
CA TYR A 176 2.62 -11.65 8.37
C TYR A 176 2.19 -12.22 7.02
N SER A 177 1.11 -12.99 6.99
CA SER A 177 0.57 -13.56 5.75
C SER A 177 0.03 -12.50 4.78
N GLY A 178 -0.58 -11.43 5.30
CA GLY A 178 -1.07 -10.29 4.53
C GLY A 178 0.06 -9.51 3.83
N LEU A 179 1.18 -9.31 4.54
CA LEU A 179 2.38 -8.71 3.95
C LEU A 179 3.00 -9.61 2.88
N LEU A 180 3.20 -10.91 3.17
CA LEU A 180 3.73 -11.88 2.20
C LEU A 180 2.84 -11.97 0.96
N MET A 181 1.53 -11.98 1.11
CA MET A 181 0.55 -11.99 0.01
C MET A 181 0.78 -10.79 -0.93
N THR A 182 0.92 -9.59 -0.37
CA THR A 182 1.18 -8.37 -1.13
C THR A 182 2.54 -8.44 -1.83
N VAL A 183 3.58 -8.94 -1.15
CA VAL A 183 4.93 -9.07 -1.73
C VAL A 183 4.97 -10.11 -2.83
N ILE A 184 4.26 -11.23 -2.73
CA ILE A 184 4.13 -12.22 -3.81
C ILE A 184 3.48 -11.60 -5.04
N ALA A 185 2.42 -10.80 -4.87
CA ALA A 185 1.80 -10.07 -5.99
C ALA A 185 2.81 -9.16 -6.71
N ILE A 186 3.65 -8.44 -5.96
CA ILE A 186 4.74 -7.61 -6.49
C ILE A 186 5.80 -8.46 -7.21
N ALA A 187 6.24 -9.57 -6.60
CA ALA A 187 7.27 -10.45 -7.16
C ALA A 187 6.83 -11.05 -8.50
N VAL A 188 5.60 -11.57 -8.57
CA VAL A 188 5.02 -12.12 -9.79
C VAL A 188 4.83 -11.05 -10.86
N ALA A 189 4.36 -9.85 -10.49
CA ALA A 189 4.27 -8.72 -11.42
C ALA A 189 5.64 -8.35 -11.98
N ARG A 190 6.69 -8.30 -11.14
CA ARG A 190 8.06 -8.02 -11.57
C ARG A 190 8.58 -9.10 -12.52
N LEU A 191 8.33 -10.37 -12.20
CA LEU A 191 8.73 -11.50 -13.04
C LEU A 191 8.10 -11.43 -14.44
N LEU A 192 6.83 -11.04 -14.53
CA LEU A 192 6.08 -11.04 -15.78
C LEU A 192 6.24 -9.77 -16.62
N PHE A 193 6.42 -8.59 -16.00
CA PHE A 193 6.35 -7.29 -16.66
C PHE A 193 7.63 -6.47 -16.60
N ASP A 194 8.66 -6.88 -15.84
CA ASP A 194 9.95 -6.21 -15.75
C ASP A 194 11.08 -7.11 -16.31
N SER A 195 11.56 -6.78 -17.51
CA SER A 195 12.63 -7.57 -18.16
C SER A 195 14.01 -7.35 -17.55
N SER A 196 14.23 -6.20 -16.86
CA SER A 196 15.57 -5.82 -16.38
C SER A 196 15.96 -6.47 -15.05
N ASP A 197 14.98 -6.78 -14.18
CA ASP A 197 15.24 -7.17 -12.78
C ASP A 197 14.46 -8.41 -12.33
N ARG A 198 14.00 -9.22 -13.29
CA ARG A 198 13.16 -10.41 -13.03
C ARG A 198 13.88 -11.51 -12.26
N THR A 199 15.22 -11.61 -12.38
CA THR A 199 16.00 -12.69 -11.77
C THR A 199 15.88 -12.70 -10.25
N TRP A 200 15.97 -11.52 -9.61
CA TRP A 200 15.81 -11.41 -8.17
C TRP A 200 14.41 -11.81 -7.71
N ALA A 201 13.38 -11.37 -8.42
CA ALA A 201 11.99 -11.78 -8.14
C ALA A 201 11.81 -13.31 -8.28
N ALA A 202 12.41 -13.94 -9.30
CA ALA A 202 12.36 -15.39 -9.48
C ALA A 202 13.06 -16.14 -8.34
N LEU A 203 14.17 -15.63 -7.82
CA LEU A 203 14.93 -16.25 -6.72
C LEU A 203 14.19 -16.21 -5.39
N VAL A 204 13.50 -15.08 -5.09
CA VAL A 204 12.83 -14.91 -3.79
C VAL A 204 11.43 -15.52 -3.75
N LEU A 205 10.77 -15.66 -4.90
CA LEU A 205 9.38 -16.11 -5.00
C LEU A 205 9.12 -17.49 -4.36
N PRO A 206 9.99 -18.52 -4.52
CA PRO A 206 9.77 -19.82 -3.86
C PRO A 206 9.75 -19.71 -2.34
N ALA A 207 10.66 -18.95 -1.74
CA ALA A 207 10.71 -18.77 -0.30
C ALA A 207 9.45 -18.04 0.23
N LEU A 208 8.99 -17.01 -0.49
CA LEU A 208 7.75 -16.29 -0.16
C LEU A 208 6.52 -17.21 -0.27
N ALA A 209 6.44 -18.04 -1.33
CA ALA A 209 5.34 -18.96 -1.55
C ALA A 209 5.29 -20.06 -0.45
N VAL A 210 6.44 -20.60 -0.06
CA VAL A 210 6.53 -21.56 1.04
C VAL A 210 6.12 -20.89 2.35
N ALA A 211 6.66 -19.70 2.66
CA ALA A 211 6.35 -19.01 3.91
C ALA A 211 4.85 -18.69 4.05
N VAL A 212 4.19 -18.16 2.99
CA VAL A 212 2.75 -17.88 3.06
C VAL A 212 1.93 -19.16 3.19
N ALA A 213 2.35 -20.26 2.55
CA ALA A 213 1.68 -21.57 2.68
C ALA A 213 1.74 -22.07 4.13
N LEU A 214 2.92 -21.98 4.76
CA LEU A 214 3.15 -22.43 6.13
C LEU A 214 2.36 -21.62 7.19
N THR A 215 1.98 -20.36 6.91
CA THR A 215 1.09 -19.61 7.82
C THR A 215 -0.29 -20.24 7.98
N SER A 216 -0.70 -21.13 7.08
CA SER A 216 -2.04 -21.75 7.06
C SER A 216 -3.19 -20.74 7.06
N THR A 217 -2.96 -19.53 6.53
CA THR A 217 -3.95 -18.44 6.46
C THR A 217 -4.71 -18.50 5.14
N ARG A 218 -5.95 -19.02 5.19
CA ARG A 218 -6.80 -19.27 4.00
C ARG A 218 -7.07 -17.99 3.20
N SER A 219 -7.35 -16.88 3.87
CA SER A 219 -7.61 -15.58 3.23
C SER A 219 -6.42 -15.12 2.38
N ALA A 220 -5.19 -15.26 2.90
CA ALA A 220 -3.98 -14.91 2.17
C ALA A 220 -3.77 -15.82 0.94
N TRP A 221 -4.05 -17.12 1.05
CA TRP A 221 -3.97 -18.03 -0.10
C TRP A 221 -4.91 -17.63 -1.23
N VAL A 222 -6.18 -17.33 -0.87
CA VAL A 222 -7.18 -16.87 -1.85
C VAL A 222 -6.76 -15.55 -2.49
N GLY A 223 -6.23 -14.62 -1.69
CA GLY A 223 -5.71 -13.33 -2.16
C GLY A 223 -4.52 -13.51 -3.14
N VAL A 224 -3.56 -14.38 -2.82
CA VAL A 224 -2.43 -14.72 -3.72
C VAL A 224 -2.95 -15.30 -5.04
N CYS A 225 -3.85 -16.30 -4.96
CA CYS A 225 -4.42 -16.93 -6.16
C CYS A 225 -5.13 -15.91 -7.06
N ALA A 226 -5.93 -15.01 -6.48
CA ALA A 226 -6.64 -13.98 -7.22
C ALA A 226 -5.67 -12.96 -7.88
N ALA A 227 -4.62 -12.54 -7.15
CA ALA A 227 -3.60 -11.65 -7.68
C ALA A 227 -2.82 -12.27 -8.84
N VAL A 228 -2.40 -13.54 -8.69
CA VAL A 228 -1.68 -14.27 -9.74
C VAL A 228 -2.57 -14.49 -10.95
N ALA A 229 -3.84 -14.86 -10.74
CA ALA A 229 -4.82 -15.01 -11.82
C ALA A 229 -5.00 -13.70 -12.60
N LEU A 230 -5.14 -12.56 -11.92
CA LEU A 230 -5.19 -11.25 -12.57
C LEU A 230 -3.93 -10.99 -13.41
N LEU A 231 -2.74 -11.22 -12.84
CA LEU A 231 -1.47 -10.99 -13.53
C LEU A 231 -1.30 -11.87 -14.77
N PHE A 232 -1.76 -13.12 -14.72
CA PHE A 232 -1.77 -14.02 -15.87
C PHE A 232 -2.74 -13.52 -16.94
N ALA A 233 -3.96 -13.11 -16.57
CA ALA A 233 -4.92 -12.52 -17.49
C ALA A 233 -4.38 -11.24 -18.16
N LEU A 234 -3.68 -10.38 -17.42
CA LEU A 234 -3.07 -9.15 -17.93
C LEU A 234 -1.86 -9.40 -18.84
N LYS A 235 -1.15 -10.51 -18.66
CA LYS A 235 0.05 -10.85 -19.44
C LYS A 235 -0.27 -11.71 -20.65
N ASP A 236 -0.78 -12.90 -20.43
CA ASP A 236 -1.22 -13.87 -21.43
C ASP A 236 -2.05 -14.95 -20.73
N PHE A 237 -3.29 -15.14 -21.16
CA PHE A 237 -4.21 -16.12 -20.57
C PHE A 237 -3.67 -17.58 -20.66
N ARG A 238 -2.76 -17.88 -21.58
CA ARG A 238 -2.10 -19.19 -21.71
C ARG A 238 -1.32 -19.60 -20.47
N LEU A 239 -0.90 -18.61 -19.65
CA LEU A 239 -0.22 -18.87 -18.37
C LEU A 239 -1.10 -19.60 -17.37
N PHE A 240 -2.43 -19.57 -17.53
CA PHE A 240 -3.33 -20.37 -16.70
C PHE A 240 -3.06 -21.89 -16.81
N ALA A 241 -2.48 -22.36 -17.94
CA ALA A 241 -2.08 -23.75 -18.09
C ALA A 241 -0.99 -24.20 -17.09
N ILE A 242 -0.28 -23.27 -16.46
CA ILE A 242 0.73 -23.56 -15.44
C ILE A 242 0.07 -23.86 -14.08
N LEU A 243 -1.13 -23.31 -13.80
CA LEU A 243 -1.77 -23.44 -12.48
C LEU A 243 -2.01 -24.88 -12.03
N PRO A 244 -2.49 -25.83 -12.86
CA PRO A 244 -2.64 -27.21 -12.47
C PRO A 244 -1.31 -27.86 -12.05
N ILE A 245 -0.22 -27.53 -12.76
CA ILE A 245 1.12 -28.05 -12.46
C ILE A 245 1.59 -27.51 -11.11
N VAL A 246 1.45 -26.18 -10.88
CA VAL A 246 1.82 -25.55 -9.61
C VAL A 246 0.98 -26.13 -8.47
N ALA A 247 -0.32 -26.34 -8.68
CA ALA A 247 -1.21 -26.95 -7.69
C ALA A 247 -0.80 -28.40 -7.38
N ALA A 248 -0.50 -29.20 -8.40
CA ALA A 248 -0.05 -30.60 -8.21
C ALA A 248 1.26 -30.66 -7.41
N VAL A 249 2.25 -29.83 -7.76
CA VAL A 249 3.53 -29.74 -7.03
C VAL A 249 3.30 -29.28 -5.59
N PHE A 250 2.44 -28.25 -5.39
CA PHE A 250 2.09 -27.76 -4.05
C PHE A 250 1.51 -28.88 -3.19
N PHE A 251 0.50 -29.61 -3.67
CA PHE A 251 -0.14 -30.68 -2.89
C PHE A 251 0.76 -31.89 -2.69
N ALA A 252 1.67 -32.19 -3.64
CA ALA A 252 2.63 -33.27 -3.49
C ALA A 252 3.69 -32.99 -2.40
N LEU A 253 4.06 -31.72 -2.21
CA LEU A 253 5.10 -31.30 -1.26
C LEU A 253 4.55 -30.73 0.05
N ALA A 254 3.27 -30.41 0.10
CA ALA A 254 2.66 -29.72 1.24
C ALA A 254 2.62 -30.63 2.49
N PRO A 255 3.04 -30.11 3.67
CA PRO A 255 2.85 -30.81 4.94
C PRO A 255 1.39 -31.16 5.18
N GLY A 256 1.12 -32.27 5.89
CA GLY A 256 -0.24 -32.74 6.16
C GLY A 256 -1.16 -31.73 6.85
N MET A 257 -0.60 -30.81 7.65
CA MET A 257 -1.35 -29.70 8.24
C MET A 257 -1.94 -28.77 7.18
N ILE A 258 -1.16 -28.40 6.16
CA ILE A 258 -1.59 -27.52 5.07
C ILE A 258 -2.68 -28.19 4.24
N THR A 259 -2.50 -29.46 3.89
CA THR A 259 -3.49 -30.23 3.12
C THR A 259 -4.81 -30.35 3.91
N LYS A 260 -4.75 -30.71 5.19
CA LYS A 260 -5.94 -30.73 6.07
C LYS A 260 -6.63 -29.36 6.14
N ARG A 261 -5.83 -28.29 6.25
CA ARG A 261 -6.35 -26.91 6.30
C ARG A 261 -7.01 -26.48 5.00
N PHE A 262 -6.48 -26.94 3.86
CA PHE A 262 -7.10 -26.70 2.55
C PHE A 262 -8.43 -27.45 2.42
N VAL A 263 -8.45 -28.74 2.75
CA VAL A 263 -9.70 -29.56 2.68
C VAL A 263 -10.78 -28.98 3.58
N SER A 264 -10.42 -28.48 4.79
CA SER A 264 -11.39 -27.88 5.71
C SER A 264 -12.03 -26.57 5.21
N MET A 265 -11.53 -25.96 4.11
CA MET A 265 -12.22 -24.82 3.46
C MET A 265 -13.59 -25.22 2.89
N PHE A 266 -13.74 -26.49 2.54
CA PHE A 266 -14.98 -27.04 1.95
C PHE A 266 -15.87 -27.75 2.99
N ASP A 267 -15.43 -27.83 4.26
CA ASP A 267 -16.20 -28.43 5.34
C ASP A 267 -17.20 -27.43 5.92
N ASN A 268 -18.49 -27.75 5.81
CA ASN A 268 -19.57 -26.93 6.36
C ASN A 268 -19.61 -26.94 7.90
N LYS A 269 -18.93 -27.90 8.54
CA LYS A 269 -18.85 -28.05 9.99
C LYS A 269 -17.59 -27.39 10.60
N ASP A 270 -16.72 -26.79 9.76
CA ASP A 270 -15.54 -26.06 10.26
C ASP A 270 -15.98 -24.91 11.20
N PRO A 271 -15.56 -24.92 12.48
CA PRO A 271 -15.99 -23.90 13.44
C PRO A 271 -15.66 -22.47 12.99
N THR A 272 -14.54 -22.26 12.28
CA THR A 272 -14.18 -20.95 11.73
C THR A 272 -15.18 -20.47 10.67
N ARG A 273 -15.75 -21.39 9.89
CA ARG A 273 -16.76 -21.05 8.90
C ARG A 273 -18.09 -20.68 9.56
N ILE A 274 -18.51 -21.47 10.56
CA ILE A 274 -19.74 -21.22 11.31
C ILE A 274 -19.65 -19.84 11.98
N ASP A 275 -18.55 -19.56 12.66
CA ASP A 275 -18.32 -18.28 13.34
C ASP A 275 -18.34 -17.09 12.37
N ARG A 276 -17.77 -17.24 11.16
CA ARG A 276 -17.82 -16.18 10.14
C ARG A 276 -19.22 -15.92 9.60
N VAL A 277 -20.06 -16.95 9.49
CA VAL A 277 -21.46 -16.77 9.10
C VAL A 277 -22.21 -16.02 10.20
N ALA A 278 -21.99 -16.37 11.46
CA ALA A 278 -22.55 -15.64 12.60
C ALA A 278 -22.11 -14.17 12.60
N MET A 279 -20.83 -13.88 12.36
CA MET A 279 -20.32 -12.49 12.23
C MET A 279 -20.99 -11.69 11.11
N VAL A 280 -21.40 -12.35 10.00
CA VAL A 280 -22.16 -11.67 8.94
C VAL A 280 -23.52 -11.22 9.48
N HIS A 281 -24.26 -12.11 10.16
CA HIS A 281 -25.56 -11.78 10.75
C HIS A 281 -25.44 -10.67 11.82
N GLU A 282 -24.37 -10.68 12.60
CA GLU A 282 -24.09 -9.64 13.60
C GLU A 282 -23.80 -8.29 12.96
N GLY A 283 -22.93 -8.28 11.93
CA GLY A 283 -22.65 -7.08 11.16
C GLY A 283 -23.92 -6.50 10.51
N GLU A 284 -24.79 -7.34 9.96
CA GLU A 284 -26.09 -6.93 9.40
C GLU A 284 -26.98 -6.28 10.47
N ARG A 285 -27.04 -6.84 11.69
CA ARG A 285 -27.79 -6.25 12.82
C ARG A 285 -27.21 -4.90 13.24
N MET A 286 -25.88 -4.76 13.31
CA MET A 286 -25.21 -3.49 13.60
C MET A 286 -25.53 -2.44 12.53
N ILE A 287 -25.47 -2.81 11.25
CA ILE A 287 -25.81 -1.93 10.12
C ILE A 287 -27.28 -1.51 10.18
N ALA A 288 -28.20 -2.44 10.43
CA ALA A 288 -29.62 -2.15 10.54
C ALA A 288 -29.93 -1.20 11.69
N ALA A 289 -29.23 -1.33 12.83
CA ALA A 289 -29.41 -0.47 13.99
C ALA A 289 -28.86 0.95 13.76
N ARG A 290 -27.75 1.10 13.02
CA ARG A 290 -27.08 2.39 12.77
C ARG A 290 -26.59 2.54 11.32
N PRO A 291 -27.49 2.64 10.34
CA PRO A 291 -27.09 2.57 8.92
C PRO A 291 -26.28 3.77 8.43
N LEU A 292 -26.40 4.95 9.04
CA LEU A 292 -25.74 6.17 8.57
C LEU A 292 -24.35 6.37 9.18
N THR A 293 -24.16 6.11 10.45
CA THR A 293 -22.92 6.40 11.18
C THR A 293 -22.21 5.14 11.67
N GLY A 294 -22.88 3.98 11.63
CA GLY A 294 -22.39 2.76 12.24
C GLY A 294 -22.35 2.83 13.77
N VAL A 295 -21.79 1.82 14.41
CA VAL A 295 -21.63 1.75 15.89
C VAL A 295 -20.45 2.59 16.38
N GLY A 296 -19.55 2.98 15.49
CA GLY A 296 -18.31 3.73 15.75
C GLY A 296 -17.06 2.91 15.42
N PRO A 297 -15.96 3.58 15.00
CA PRO A 297 -14.66 2.92 14.79
C PRO A 297 -14.19 2.18 16.04
N ASN A 298 -13.67 0.96 15.86
CA ASN A 298 -13.20 0.06 16.93
C ASN A 298 -14.26 -0.29 17.98
N MET A 299 -15.56 -0.26 17.61
CA MET A 299 -16.65 -0.55 18.53
C MET A 299 -17.24 -1.96 18.35
N VAL A 300 -16.82 -2.72 17.33
CA VAL A 300 -17.33 -4.08 17.10
C VAL A 300 -17.09 -4.95 18.32
N GLU A 301 -15.86 -5.03 18.83
CA GLU A 301 -15.53 -5.86 19.99
C GLU A 301 -16.38 -5.51 21.22
N GLN A 302 -16.51 -4.22 21.54
CA GLN A 302 -17.22 -3.73 22.72
C GLN A 302 -18.74 -3.93 22.61
N ARG A 303 -19.27 -3.84 21.39
CA ARG A 303 -20.70 -3.97 21.12
C ARG A 303 -21.11 -5.37 20.65
N TYR A 304 -20.13 -6.29 20.52
CA TYR A 304 -20.36 -7.63 20.00
C TYR A 304 -21.48 -8.36 20.76
N ALA A 305 -21.45 -8.32 22.10
CA ALA A 305 -22.43 -8.98 22.95
C ALA A 305 -23.87 -8.49 22.74
N ASP A 306 -24.06 -7.22 22.32
CA ASP A 306 -25.39 -6.63 22.11
C ASP A 306 -26.06 -7.12 20.81
N TYR A 307 -25.25 -7.55 19.84
CA TYR A 307 -25.71 -7.95 18.51
C TYR A 307 -25.50 -9.43 18.23
N ARG A 308 -24.80 -10.15 19.11
CA ARG A 308 -24.51 -11.57 18.98
C ARG A 308 -25.80 -12.40 18.94
N GLY A 309 -25.87 -13.40 18.03
CA GLY A 309 -26.89 -14.39 17.98
C GLY A 309 -26.52 -15.69 18.70
N ASP A 310 -27.49 -16.61 18.80
CA ASP A 310 -27.26 -17.93 19.39
C ASP A 310 -26.42 -18.84 18.51
N ASP A 311 -26.19 -18.47 17.24
CA ASP A 311 -25.37 -19.15 16.26
C ASP A 311 -23.87 -18.81 16.37
N ALA A 312 -23.51 -17.81 17.20
CA ALA A 312 -22.13 -17.40 17.40
C ALA A 312 -21.31 -18.43 18.19
N VAL A 313 -20.19 -18.87 17.60
CA VAL A 313 -19.26 -19.81 18.25
C VAL A 313 -18.46 -19.10 19.35
N ASN A 314 -17.97 -17.89 19.06
CA ASN A 314 -17.22 -17.08 20.01
C ASN A 314 -18.11 -16.11 20.76
N LYS A 315 -17.78 -15.87 22.04
CA LYS A 315 -18.50 -14.88 22.86
C LYS A 315 -18.09 -13.44 22.56
N ILE A 316 -16.89 -13.25 22.07
CA ILE A 316 -16.28 -11.96 21.73
C ILE A 316 -15.48 -12.14 20.46
N ASN A 317 -15.60 -11.21 19.52
CA ASN A 317 -14.75 -11.10 18.33
C ASN A 317 -14.28 -9.66 18.19
N PRO A 318 -12.99 -9.42 17.95
CA PRO A 318 -12.45 -8.07 17.85
C PRO A 318 -12.91 -7.35 16.56
N HIS A 319 -13.25 -8.12 15.52
CA HIS A 319 -13.71 -7.62 14.22
C HIS A 319 -14.48 -8.68 13.44
N LEU A 320 -15.21 -8.25 12.40
CA LEU A 320 -16.13 -9.12 11.62
C LEU A 320 -15.43 -9.92 10.52
N HIS A 321 -14.11 -9.92 10.42
CA HIS A 321 -13.33 -10.64 9.41
C HIS A 321 -13.80 -10.43 7.96
N ASN A 322 -14.27 -9.23 7.63
CA ASN A 322 -14.72 -8.85 6.30
C ASN A 322 -14.64 -7.32 6.16
N ASN A 323 -13.83 -6.80 5.22
CA ASN A 323 -13.63 -5.37 5.06
C ASN A 323 -14.92 -4.58 4.80
N PRO A 324 -15.74 -4.90 3.77
CA PRO A 324 -16.98 -4.19 3.52
C PRO A 324 -17.95 -4.22 4.70
N LEU A 325 -18.13 -5.39 5.32
CA LEU A 325 -19.02 -5.56 6.46
C LEU A 325 -18.56 -4.76 7.68
N GLN A 326 -17.25 -4.83 8.00
CA GLN A 326 -16.66 -4.08 9.10
C GLN A 326 -16.83 -2.57 8.90
N ILE A 327 -16.51 -2.07 7.69
CA ILE A 327 -16.67 -0.65 7.38
C ILE A 327 -18.11 -0.19 7.51
N ALA A 328 -19.07 -0.97 6.98
CA ALA A 328 -20.48 -0.64 7.07
C ALA A 328 -21.00 -0.69 8.52
N ALA A 329 -20.61 -1.71 9.29
CA ALA A 329 -21.03 -1.87 10.68
C ALA A 329 -20.47 -0.76 11.58
N GLU A 330 -19.19 -0.43 11.45
CA GLU A 330 -18.56 0.58 12.29
C GLU A 330 -18.80 2.02 11.83
N ARG A 331 -18.77 2.27 10.50
CA ARG A 331 -18.73 3.62 9.93
C ARG A 331 -19.96 3.99 9.12
N GLY A 332 -20.90 3.04 8.97
CA GLY A 332 -22.15 3.21 8.24
C GLY A 332 -22.04 3.04 6.73
N LEU A 333 -23.19 2.92 6.06
CA LEU A 333 -23.30 2.74 4.61
C LEU A 333 -22.71 3.90 3.79
N PRO A 334 -22.83 5.19 4.21
CA PRO A 334 -22.17 6.28 3.48
C PRO A 334 -20.65 6.15 3.46
N ALA A 335 -20.02 5.73 4.56
CA ALA A 335 -18.58 5.51 4.60
C ALA A 335 -18.17 4.33 3.72
N LEU A 336 -18.95 3.24 3.69
CA LEU A 336 -18.75 2.13 2.75
C LEU A 336 -18.84 2.60 1.30
N ALA A 337 -19.83 3.43 0.95
CA ALA A 337 -19.97 3.97 -0.41
C ALA A 337 -18.75 4.83 -0.82
N ILE A 338 -18.23 5.65 0.09
CA ILE A 338 -17.03 6.45 -0.13
C ILE A 338 -15.79 5.56 -0.27
N TRP A 339 -15.67 4.51 0.54
CA TRP A 339 -14.57 3.54 0.42
C TRP A 339 -14.63 2.80 -0.94
N LEU A 340 -15.82 2.40 -1.40
CA LEU A 340 -16.00 1.82 -2.72
C LEU A 340 -15.63 2.82 -3.84
N TRP A 341 -15.96 4.10 -3.68
CA TRP A 341 -15.51 5.15 -4.59
C TRP A 341 -13.97 5.24 -4.64
N PHE A 342 -13.30 5.17 -3.47
CA PHE A 342 -11.83 5.09 -3.42
C PHE A 342 -11.30 3.89 -4.22
N VAL A 343 -11.84 2.70 -4.00
CA VAL A 343 -11.43 1.48 -4.72
C VAL A 343 -11.61 1.63 -6.22
N VAL A 344 -12.76 2.13 -6.67
CA VAL A 344 -13.04 2.36 -8.10
C VAL A 344 -12.11 3.41 -8.70
N ALA A 345 -11.88 4.53 -8.00
CA ALA A 345 -10.98 5.59 -8.46
C ALA A 345 -9.54 5.07 -8.58
N LEU A 346 -9.06 4.31 -7.59
CA LEU A 346 -7.76 3.67 -7.59
C LEU A 346 -7.62 2.68 -8.76
N CYS A 347 -8.56 1.75 -8.92
CA CYS A 347 -8.54 0.79 -10.02
C CYS A 347 -8.52 1.49 -11.40
N ARG A 348 -9.32 2.54 -11.58
CA ARG A 348 -9.35 3.32 -12.83
C ARG A 348 -8.00 3.99 -13.12
N ASP A 349 -7.36 4.59 -12.11
CA ASP A 349 -6.05 5.22 -12.26
C ASP A 349 -4.99 4.18 -12.64
N LEU A 350 -4.95 3.05 -11.94
CA LEU A 350 -4.00 1.97 -12.18
C LEU A 350 -4.19 1.32 -13.56
N LEU A 351 -5.44 1.07 -13.99
CA LEU A 351 -5.73 0.52 -15.32
C LEU A 351 -5.31 1.47 -16.44
N ARG A 352 -5.52 2.79 -16.28
CA ARG A 352 -5.05 3.79 -17.26
C ARG A 352 -3.53 3.77 -17.36
N ARG A 353 -2.80 3.70 -16.23
CA ARG A 353 -1.33 3.63 -16.19
C ARG A 353 -0.81 2.32 -16.78
N PHE A 354 -1.48 1.21 -16.54
CA PHE A 354 -1.15 -0.07 -17.15
C PHE A 354 -1.33 -0.01 -18.68
N ALA A 355 -2.43 0.56 -19.16
CA ALA A 355 -2.73 0.68 -20.58
C ALA A 355 -1.77 1.64 -21.29
N SER A 356 -1.33 2.73 -20.65
CA SER A 356 -0.35 3.68 -21.22
C SER A 356 1.04 3.05 -21.45
N GLY A 357 1.34 1.93 -20.81
CA GLY A 357 2.59 1.19 -20.96
C GLY A 357 3.81 1.82 -20.27
N ALA A 358 3.71 3.08 -19.81
CA ALA A 358 4.87 3.83 -19.31
C ALA A 358 5.48 3.23 -18.02
N GLN A 359 4.63 2.72 -17.12
CA GLN A 359 5.01 2.11 -15.85
C GLN A 359 4.27 0.77 -15.64
N ARG A 360 4.23 -0.05 -16.71
CA ARG A 360 3.37 -1.24 -16.79
C ARG A 360 3.61 -2.23 -15.65
N PHE A 361 4.87 -2.44 -15.25
CA PHE A 361 5.22 -3.29 -14.13
C PHE A 361 4.64 -2.78 -12.81
N LEU A 362 4.86 -1.49 -12.48
CA LEU A 362 4.37 -0.92 -11.21
C LEU A 362 2.84 -0.90 -11.16
N ALA A 363 2.19 -0.59 -12.28
CA ALA A 363 0.74 -0.61 -12.37
C ALA A 363 0.17 -2.03 -12.22
N ALA A 364 0.80 -3.04 -12.82
CA ALA A 364 0.43 -4.45 -12.67
C ALA A 364 0.59 -4.92 -11.20
N ALA A 365 1.72 -4.57 -10.55
CA ALA A 365 1.97 -4.87 -9.14
C ALA A 365 0.92 -4.24 -8.23
N ALA A 366 0.60 -2.97 -8.46
CA ALA A 366 -0.41 -2.25 -7.69
C ALA A 366 -1.82 -2.84 -7.90
N LEU A 367 -2.23 -3.15 -9.14
CA LEU A 367 -3.51 -3.82 -9.44
C LEU A 367 -3.61 -5.18 -8.76
N ALA A 368 -2.53 -5.97 -8.80
CA ALA A 368 -2.48 -7.27 -8.14
C ALA A 368 -2.58 -7.13 -6.61
N ALA A 369 -1.92 -6.11 -6.01
CA ALA A 369 -2.06 -5.81 -4.59
C ALA A 369 -3.49 -5.40 -4.21
N VAL A 370 -4.17 -4.61 -5.06
CA VAL A 370 -5.59 -4.25 -4.85
C VAL A 370 -6.46 -5.51 -4.87
N VAL A 371 -6.31 -6.37 -5.88
CA VAL A 371 -7.11 -7.60 -5.98
C VAL A 371 -6.81 -8.55 -4.83
N ALA A 372 -5.54 -8.72 -4.43
CA ALA A 372 -5.15 -9.53 -3.29
C ALA A 372 -5.84 -9.04 -2.00
N LEU A 373 -5.73 -7.73 -1.70
CA LEU A 373 -6.30 -7.14 -0.49
C LEU A 373 -7.83 -7.23 -0.47
N LEU A 374 -8.49 -6.93 -1.59
CA LEU A 374 -9.95 -6.99 -1.68
C LEU A 374 -10.47 -8.42 -1.55
N THR A 375 -9.85 -9.37 -2.23
CA THR A 375 -10.27 -10.78 -2.21
C THR A 375 -10.03 -11.41 -0.83
N ALA A 376 -8.84 -11.20 -0.24
CA ALA A 376 -8.57 -11.64 1.13
C ALA A 376 -9.48 -10.92 2.13
N GLY A 377 -9.79 -9.66 1.87
CA GLY A 377 -10.64 -8.80 2.68
C GLY A 377 -12.12 -9.18 2.73
N LEU A 378 -12.56 -10.15 1.92
CA LEU A 378 -13.86 -10.79 2.08
C LEU A 378 -13.87 -11.80 3.25
N PHE A 379 -12.69 -12.19 3.72
CA PHE A 379 -12.50 -13.21 4.77
C PHE A 379 -11.63 -12.73 5.92
N GLU A 380 -11.18 -11.47 5.88
CA GLU A 380 -10.33 -10.86 6.90
C GLU A 380 -10.49 -9.34 6.91
N TYR A 381 -10.29 -8.70 8.06
CA TYR A 381 -10.29 -7.23 8.16
C TYR A 381 -8.87 -6.67 7.96
N ASN A 382 -8.29 -6.94 6.78
CA ASN A 382 -6.91 -6.56 6.46
C ASN A 382 -6.73 -5.07 6.11
N PHE A 383 -7.82 -4.33 5.78
CA PHE A 383 -7.79 -2.88 5.60
C PHE A 383 -7.64 -2.13 6.94
N GLY A 384 -7.97 -2.77 8.06
CA GLY A 384 -7.73 -2.25 9.41
C GLY A 384 -6.39 -2.65 10.01
N ASP A 385 -5.64 -3.57 9.36
CA ASP A 385 -4.29 -3.96 9.78
C ASP A 385 -3.28 -2.89 9.33
N SER A 386 -2.62 -2.25 10.30
CA SER A 386 -1.76 -1.09 10.04
C SER A 386 -0.59 -1.43 9.13
N GLU A 387 0.06 -2.58 9.30
CA GLU A 387 1.22 -3.02 8.54
C GLU A 387 0.84 -3.32 7.09
N VAL A 388 -0.26 -4.06 6.91
CA VAL A 388 -0.78 -4.40 5.58
C VAL A 388 -1.22 -3.13 4.85
N LEU A 389 -1.91 -2.22 5.54
CA LEU A 389 -2.36 -0.94 4.97
C LEU A 389 -1.19 -0.04 4.57
N MET A 390 -0.14 0.06 5.42
CA MET A 390 1.07 0.85 5.10
C MET A 390 1.74 0.35 3.83
N LEU A 391 1.96 -0.97 3.71
CA LEU A 391 2.55 -1.56 2.51
C LEU A 391 1.63 -1.37 1.29
N PHE A 392 0.34 -1.62 1.44
CA PHE A 392 -0.65 -1.46 0.39
C PHE A 392 -0.66 -0.02 -0.17
N LEU A 393 -0.83 0.99 0.70
CA LEU A 393 -0.86 2.40 0.28
C LEU A 393 0.46 2.84 -0.37
N THR A 394 1.59 2.32 0.12
CA THR A 394 2.89 2.54 -0.51
C THR A 394 2.90 2.01 -1.93
N VAL A 395 2.56 0.73 -2.12
CA VAL A 395 2.64 0.03 -3.42
C VAL A 395 1.68 0.64 -4.45
N VAL A 396 0.44 0.94 -4.07
CA VAL A 396 -0.55 1.50 -5.02
C VAL A 396 -0.22 2.93 -5.45
N THR A 397 0.65 3.63 -4.72
CA THR A 397 1.08 5.00 -5.05
C THR A 397 2.29 5.02 -5.99
N LEU A 398 3.11 3.95 -6.02
CA LEU A 398 4.35 3.92 -6.81
C LEU A 398 4.16 4.22 -8.31
N PRO A 399 3.11 3.73 -9.00
CA PRO A 399 2.93 4.04 -10.42
C PRO A 399 2.75 5.54 -10.67
N ALA A 400 2.04 6.23 -9.77
CA ALA A 400 1.84 7.67 -9.85
C ALA A 400 3.13 8.45 -9.55
N ALA A 401 3.91 8.03 -8.55
CA ALA A 401 5.19 8.64 -8.19
C ALA A 401 6.23 8.50 -9.31
N ALA A 402 6.24 7.38 -10.03
CA ALA A 402 7.15 7.13 -11.14
C ALA A 402 6.85 8.00 -12.38
N ASP A 403 5.59 8.34 -12.65
CA ASP A 403 5.23 9.20 -13.78
C ASP A 403 5.72 10.64 -13.56
N THR A 404 5.62 11.15 -12.35
CA THR A 404 6.03 12.52 -12.01
C THR A 404 7.51 12.76 -12.28
N SER A 405 8.37 11.77 -12.06
CA SER A 405 9.80 11.86 -12.32
C SER A 405 10.14 12.06 -13.82
N ARG A 406 9.34 11.48 -14.72
CA ARG A 406 9.52 11.64 -16.17
C ARG A 406 9.20 13.06 -16.64
N PHE A 407 8.16 13.68 -16.15
CA PHE A 407 7.81 15.06 -16.51
C PHE A 407 8.90 16.05 -16.10
N GLN A 408 9.53 15.87 -14.93
CA GLN A 408 10.63 16.72 -14.49
C GLN A 408 11.89 16.57 -15.35
N VAL A 409 12.22 15.36 -15.81
CA VAL A 409 13.40 15.11 -16.69
C VAL A 409 13.17 15.70 -18.07
N VAL A 410 11.96 15.61 -18.62
CA VAL A 410 11.64 16.19 -19.95
C VAL A 410 11.68 17.73 -19.90
N SER A 411 11.12 18.34 -18.85
CA SER A 411 11.17 19.80 -18.64
C SER A 411 12.61 20.31 -18.54
N ARG A 412 13.47 19.67 -17.76
CA ARG A 412 14.89 20.07 -17.66
C ARG A 412 15.66 19.92 -18.97
N ARG A 413 15.33 18.94 -19.83
CA ARG A 413 15.94 18.80 -21.15
C ARG A 413 15.48 19.88 -22.13
N SER A 414 14.21 20.28 -22.10
CA SER A 414 13.71 21.38 -22.95
C SER A 414 14.34 22.72 -22.57
N ASP A 415 14.57 22.99 -21.28
CA ASP A 415 15.22 24.21 -20.81
C ASP A 415 16.72 24.29 -21.18
N HIS A 416 17.41 23.14 -21.34
CA HIS A 416 18.79 23.08 -21.81
C HIS A 416 18.94 23.03 -23.34
N GLN A 417 17.85 22.86 -24.09
CA GLN A 417 17.84 22.85 -25.57
C GLN A 417 17.23 24.11 -26.18
N ALA A 418 16.98 25.17 -25.40
CA ALA A 418 16.66 26.45 -25.98
C ALA A 418 17.88 26.92 -26.81
N PRO A 419 17.74 27.14 -28.12
CA PRO A 419 18.92 27.38 -28.99
C PRO A 419 19.53 28.72 -28.68
N LEU A 420 20.84 28.72 -28.52
CA LEU A 420 21.72 29.85 -28.83
C LEU A 420 21.60 30.16 -30.33
N ALA A 421 20.54 30.79 -30.74
CA ALA A 421 20.31 31.22 -32.11
C ALA A 421 19.74 32.64 -32.10
N ALA A 422 20.64 33.60 -31.88
CA ALA A 422 20.49 34.96 -32.39
C ALA A 422 21.82 35.69 -32.21
N ASP A 423 22.78 35.36 -33.02
CA ASP A 423 23.84 36.30 -33.43
C ASP A 423 24.39 35.83 -34.77
N LEU A 424 23.75 36.28 -35.85
CA LEU A 424 24.29 36.53 -37.18
C LEU A 424 23.61 37.74 -37.76
#